data_ba9ad099c4c7028195a01f2441870e13
#
_entry.id   ba9ad099c4c7028195a01f2441870e13
#
_cell.length_a   1.000
_cell.length_b   1.000
_cell.length_c   1.000
_cell.angle_alpha   90.00
_cell.angle_beta   90.00
_cell.angle_gamma   90.00
#
_symmetry.space_group_name_H-M   'P 1'
#
loop_
_entity.id
_entity.type
_entity.pdbx_description
1 polymer ?
#
loop_
_entity_poly.entity_id
_entity_poly.type
_entity_poly.pdbx_seq_one_letter_code
_entity_poly.pdbx_strand_id
1 'polypeptide(L)'
;MAVDKQIVNEVIVSLFHRILDIQEKSLHRRGIAGLTMTEVHTIEAIGSGDLQKMSQVAAKLEVTVGTLTTGIDRLVKKGYVFRERSEEDRRIVFVGLTDKGRTVERIHRQFHEDLIEHMMVSLRLDEDEVLLRSLQKIKDFFEEEYGENIE
;
A
#
# COMPACT_ATOMS: atom_id res chain seq x y z
N MET A 1 0.43 35.50 7.76
CA MET A 1 0.74 34.73 8.98
C MET A 1 1.75 33.64 8.60
N ALA A 2 2.93 33.66 9.18
CA ALA A 2 3.91 32.60 8.89
C ALA A 2 3.40 31.29 9.50
N VAL A 3 3.31 30.25 8.69
CA VAL A 3 2.96 28.92 9.17
C VAL A 3 4.10 28.41 10.03
N ASP A 4 3.81 28.01 11.26
CA ASP A 4 4.80 27.48 12.18
C ASP A 4 5.23 26.08 11.69
N LYS A 5 6.53 25.92 11.42
CA LYS A 5 7.11 24.65 10.99
C LYS A 5 6.85 23.53 11.99
N GLN A 6 6.77 23.86 13.26
CA GLN A 6 6.48 22.87 14.31
C GLN A 6 5.05 22.32 14.18
N ILE A 7 4.08 23.16 13.92
CA ILE A 7 2.68 22.73 13.70
C ILE A 7 2.58 21.83 12.47
N VAL A 8 3.25 22.19 11.36
CA VAL A 8 3.26 21.36 10.14
C VAL A 8 3.88 20.00 10.43
N ASN A 9 5.02 19.96 11.13
CA ASN A 9 5.66 18.71 11.49
C ASN A 9 4.77 17.84 12.39
N GLU A 10 4.17 18.41 13.42
CA GLU A 10 3.28 17.68 14.33
C GLU A 10 2.07 17.09 13.58
N VAL A 11 1.43 17.87 12.71
CA VAL A 11 0.28 17.41 11.92
C VAL A 11 0.68 16.28 10.98
N ILE A 12 1.74 16.44 10.18
CA ILE A 12 2.18 15.43 9.22
C ILE A 12 2.59 14.14 9.93
N VAL A 13 3.48 14.22 10.93
CA VAL A 13 3.98 13.04 11.63
C VAL A 13 2.86 12.32 12.38
N SER A 14 1.98 13.04 13.07
CA SER A 14 0.86 12.41 13.78
C SER A 14 -0.15 11.78 12.84
N LEU A 15 -0.41 12.40 11.69
CA LEU A 15 -1.30 11.85 10.66
C LEU A 15 -0.77 10.51 10.13
N PHE A 16 0.52 10.46 9.75
CA PHE A 16 1.15 9.22 9.29
C PHE A 16 1.06 8.10 10.33
N HIS A 17 1.43 8.38 11.58
CA HIS A 17 1.35 7.37 12.65
C HIS A 17 -0.09 6.89 12.88
N ARG A 18 -1.06 7.80 12.85
CA ARG A 18 -2.48 7.46 13.01
C ARG A 18 -3.00 6.58 11.90
N ILE A 19 -2.68 6.89 10.65
CA ILE A 19 -3.14 6.10 9.49
C ILE A 19 -2.59 4.67 9.60
N LEU A 20 -1.29 4.50 9.86
CA LEU A 20 -0.68 3.19 10.00
C LEU A 20 -1.28 2.38 11.16
N ASP A 21 -1.48 3.01 12.32
CA ASP A 21 -2.09 2.37 13.50
C ASP A 21 -3.54 1.92 13.23
N ILE A 22 -4.32 2.76 12.54
CA ILE A 22 -5.71 2.41 12.18
C ILE A 22 -5.76 1.25 11.18
N GLN A 23 -4.86 1.24 10.19
CA GLN A 23 -4.76 0.15 9.22
C GLN A 23 -4.44 -1.18 9.91
N GLU A 24 -3.43 -1.20 10.77
CA GLU A 24 -3.02 -2.39 11.52
C GLU A 24 -4.15 -2.91 12.42
N LYS A 25 -4.78 -2.02 13.19
CA LYS A 25 -5.92 -2.36 14.04
C LYS A 25 -7.13 -2.88 13.24
N SER A 26 -7.39 -2.32 12.06
CA SER A 26 -8.48 -2.79 11.20
C SER A 26 -8.26 -4.23 10.74
N LEU A 27 -7.04 -4.58 10.34
CA LEU A 27 -6.69 -5.95 9.94
C LEU A 27 -6.84 -6.92 11.13
N HIS A 28 -6.31 -6.56 12.30
CA HIS A 28 -6.44 -7.39 13.51
C HIS A 28 -7.88 -7.65 13.90
N ARG A 29 -8.74 -6.63 13.88
CA ARG A 29 -10.18 -6.77 14.19
C ARG A 29 -10.91 -7.71 13.24
N ARG A 30 -10.44 -7.84 12.00
CA ARG A 30 -11.00 -8.72 10.97
C ARG A 30 -10.32 -10.10 10.92
N GLY A 31 -9.54 -10.45 11.96
CA GLY A 31 -8.93 -11.77 12.15
C GLY A 31 -7.66 -11.99 11.34
N ILE A 32 -7.07 -10.94 10.76
CA ILE A 32 -5.80 -11.03 10.05
C ILE A 32 -4.68 -10.67 11.01
N ALA A 33 -3.94 -11.68 11.44
CA ALA A 33 -2.78 -11.53 12.31
C ALA A 33 -1.52 -12.06 11.63
N GLY A 34 -0.36 -11.57 12.06
CA GLY A 34 0.94 -12.08 11.61
C GLY A 34 1.39 -11.56 10.24
N LEU A 35 0.73 -10.51 9.71
CA LEU A 35 1.19 -9.74 8.55
C LEU A 35 1.67 -8.37 8.98
N THR A 36 2.79 -7.94 8.43
CA THR A 36 3.24 -6.54 8.50
C THR A 36 2.49 -5.71 7.46
N MET A 37 2.43 -4.37 7.64
CA MET A 37 1.81 -3.50 6.64
C MET A 37 2.53 -3.57 5.30
N THR A 38 3.86 -3.74 5.27
CA THR A 38 4.62 -3.98 4.04
C THR A 38 4.16 -5.24 3.31
N GLU A 39 3.89 -6.31 4.03
CA GLU A 39 3.35 -7.55 3.45
C GLU A 39 1.94 -7.36 2.91
N VAL A 40 1.09 -6.58 3.60
CA VAL A 40 -0.26 -6.25 3.13
C VAL A 40 -0.21 -5.41 1.85
N HIS A 41 0.65 -4.39 1.79
CA HIS A 41 0.84 -3.58 0.59
C HIS A 41 1.42 -4.40 -0.57
N THR A 42 2.26 -5.40 -0.28
CA THR A 42 2.74 -6.34 -1.32
C THR A 42 1.59 -7.18 -1.87
N ILE A 43 0.70 -7.68 -1.01
CA ILE A 43 -0.51 -8.40 -1.43
C ILE A 43 -1.41 -7.51 -2.30
N GLU A 44 -1.61 -6.26 -1.89
CA GLU A 44 -2.38 -5.28 -2.66
C GLU A 44 -1.76 -5.00 -4.03
N ALA A 45 -0.44 -4.83 -4.10
CA ALA A 45 0.27 -4.57 -5.36
C ALA A 45 0.18 -5.75 -6.35
N ILE A 46 0.14 -6.99 -5.86
CA ILE A 46 -0.12 -8.18 -6.67
C ILE A 46 -1.57 -8.14 -7.19
N GLY A 47 -2.54 -7.86 -6.33
CA GLY A 47 -3.95 -7.78 -6.68
C GLY A 47 -4.60 -9.14 -6.97
N SER A 48 -5.93 -9.16 -6.99
CA SER A 48 -6.75 -10.36 -7.19
C SER A 48 -7.05 -10.69 -8.65
N GLY A 49 -6.48 -9.93 -9.59
CA GLY A 49 -6.65 -10.14 -11.03
C GLY A 49 -5.69 -11.18 -11.61
N ASP A 50 -5.18 -10.90 -12.80
CA ASP A 50 -4.22 -11.75 -13.50
C ASP A 50 -2.88 -11.85 -12.77
N LEU A 51 -2.13 -12.92 -13.07
CA LEU A 51 -0.77 -13.11 -12.58
C LEU A 51 0.12 -11.92 -12.97
N GLN A 52 0.90 -11.43 -12.03
CA GLN A 52 1.83 -10.32 -12.23
C GLN A 52 3.26 -10.82 -12.35
N LYS A 53 4.05 -10.22 -13.24
CA LYS A 53 5.50 -10.46 -13.25
C LYS A 53 6.14 -9.86 -11.99
N MET A 54 7.16 -10.52 -11.45
CA MET A 54 7.92 -10.02 -10.30
C MET A 54 8.44 -8.59 -10.52
N SER A 55 8.90 -8.27 -11.73
CA SER A 55 9.37 -6.92 -12.09
C SER A 55 8.25 -5.86 -12.08
N GLN A 56 7.04 -6.24 -12.46
CA GLN A 56 5.89 -5.32 -12.43
C GLN A 56 5.46 -4.99 -11.00
N VAL A 57 5.45 -5.99 -10.12
CA VAL A 57 5.13 -5.77 -8.70
C VAL A 57 6.23 -4.95 -8.01
N ALA A 58 7.51 -5.22 -8.31
CA ALA A 58 8.63 -4.45 -7.80
C ALA A 58 8.54 -2.97 -8.21
N ALA A 59 8.22 -2.71 -9.49
CA ALA A 59 8.01 -1.34 -9.98
C ALA A 59 6.84 -0.63 -9.29
N LYS A 60 5.70 -1.30 -9.07
CA LYS A 60 4.56 -0.73 -8.34
C LYS A 60 4.90 -0.35 -6.89
N LEU A 61 5.79 -1.11 -6.26
CA LEU A 61 6.20 -0.91 -4.87
C LEU A 61 7.45 -0.03 -4.75
N GLU A 62 8.03 0.39 -5.89
CA GLU A 62 9.26 1.20 -5.92
C GLU A 62 10.42 0.53 -5.18
N VAL A 63 10.56 -0.79 -5.33
CA VAL A 63 11.63 -1.58 -4.72
C VAL A 63 12.39 -2.39 -5.77
N THR A 64 13.58 -2.87 -5.41
CA THR A 64 14.31 -3.81 -6.28
C THR A 64 13.63 -5.19 -6.31
N VAL A 65 13.81 -5.93 -7.40
CA VAL A 65 13.31 -7.32 -7.52
C VAL A 65 13.90 -8.20 -6.43
N GLY A 66 15.15 -7.97 -6.02
CA GLY A 66 15.80 -8.71 -4.92
C GLY A 66 15.08 -8.48 -3.57
N THR A 67 14.76 -7.24 -3.25
CA THR A 67 13.99 -6.89 -2.05
C THR A 67 12.60 -7.52 -2.09
N LEU A 68 11.90 -7.42 -3.23
CA LEU A 68 10.60 -8.04 -3.41
C LEU A 68 10.67 -9.56 -3.25
N THR A 69 11.68 -10.22 -3.79
CA THR A 69 11.86 -11.68 -3.72
C THR A 69 11.82 -12.17 -2.28
N THR A 70 12.54 -11.49 -1.37
CA THR A 70 12.54 -11.80 0.06
C THR A 70 11.16 -11.64 0.70
N GLY A 71 10.43 -10.60 0.35
CA GLY A 71 9.04 -10.37 0.81
C GLY A 71 8.08 -11.45 0.31
N ILE A 72 8.17 -11.80 -0.97
CA ILE A 72 7.37 -12.86 -1.59
C ILE A 72 7.66 -14.23 -0.98
N ASP A 73 8.92 -14.55 -0.65
CA ASP A 73 9.27 -15.81 0.02
C ASP A 73 8.55 -15.97 1.36
N ARG A 74 8.46 -14.88 2.14
CA ARG A 74 7.71 -14.88 3.40
C ARG A 74 6.21 -15.08 3.17
N LEU A 75 5.63 -14.38 2.20
CA LEU A 75 4.20 -14.48 1.87
C LEU A 75 3.82 -15.85 1.32
N VAL A 76 4.69 -16.49 0.55
CA VAL A 76 4.50 -17.88 0.08
C VAL A 76 4.52 -18.84 1.28
N LYS A 77 5.50 -18.71 2.20
CA LYS A 77 5.56 -19.52 3.43
C LYS A 77 4.32 -19.34 4.31
N LYS A 78 3.78 -18.14 4.38
CA LYS A 78 2.54 -17.83 5.12
C LYS A 78 1.27 -18.25 4.39
N GLY A 79 1.36 -18.68 3.12
CA GLY A 79 0.26 -19.17 2.30
C GLY A 79 -0.64 -18.10 1.69
N TYR A 80 -0.16 -16.86 1.54
CA TYR A 80 -0.91 -15.75 0.94
C TYR A 80 -0.65 -15.57 -0.54
N VAL A 81 0.52 -15.97 -1.01
CA VAL A 81 0.99 -15.79 -2.39
C VAL A 81 1.50 -17.12 -2.93
N PHE A 82 1.38 -17.33 -4.22
CA PHE A 82 2.03 -18.42 -4.94
C PHE A 82 2.85 -17.89 -6.11
N ARG A 83 3.79 -18.69 -6.58
CA ARG A 83 4.62 -18.41 -7.75
C ARG A 83 4.34 -19.38 -8.86
N GLU A 84 4.41 -18.89 -10.07
CA GLU A 84 4.29 -19.70 -11.28
C GLU A 84 5.40 -19.28 -12.26
N ARG A 85 6.11 -20.25 -12.84
CA ARG A 85 7.08 -19.96 -13.88
C ARG A 85 6.41 -19.98 -15.22
N SER A 86 6.78 -19.04 -16.11
CA SER A 86 6.32 -19.05 -17.48
C SER A 86 6.73 -20.36 -18.18
N GLU A 87 5.80 -20.95 -18.91
CA GLU A 87 6.10 -22.11 -19.76
C GLU A 87 6.93 -21.72 -20.98
N GLU A 88 6.77 -20.48 -21.48
CA GLU A 88 7.46 -19.96 -22.65
C GLU A 88 8.91 -19.52 -22.33
N ASP A 89 9.12 -18.85 -21.21
CA ASP A 89 10.44 -18.42 -20.73
C ASP A 89 10.55 -18.62 -19.20
N ARG A 90 11.28 -19.67 -18.81
CA ARG A 90 11.52 -20.04 -17.40
C ARG A 90 12.25 -19.00 -16.56
N ARG A 91 12.80 -17.94 -17.17
CA ARG A 91 13.37 -16.79 -16.45
C ARG A 91 12.29 -15.87 -15.91
N ILE A 92 11.09 -15.92 -16.49
CA ILE A 92 9.96 -15.12 -16.04
C ILE A 92 9.23 -15.87 -14.94
N VAL A 93 9.10 -15.20 -13.79
CA VAL A 93 8.33 -15.69 -12.66
C VAL A 93 7.13 -14.77 -12.46
N PHE A 94 5.97 -15.37 -12.43
CA PHE A 94 4.71 -14.73 -12.07
C PHE A 94 4.40 -14.97 -10.61
N VAL A 95 3.64 -14.06 -10.03
CA VAL A 95 3.06 -14.17 -8.68
C VAL A 95 1.57 -13.93 -8.74
N GLY A 96 0.85 -14.62 -7.88
CA GLY A 96 -0.59 -14.49 -7.72
C GLY A 96 -1.00 -14.68 -6.28
N LEU A 97 -2.23 -14.26 -5.95
CA LEU A 97 -2.80 -14.41 -4.62
C LEU A 97 -3.51 -15.76 -4.47
N THR A 98 -3.28 -16.44 -3.37
CA THR A 98 -4.13 -17.54 -2.91
C THR A 98 -5.49 -17.01 -2.46
N ASP A 99 -6.46 -17.88 -2.13
CA ASP A 99 -7.74 -17.46 -1.55
C ASP A 99 -7.56 -16.69 -0.25
N LYS A 100 -6.56 -17.09 0.53
CA LYS A 100 -6.17 -16.38 1.76
C LYS A 100 -5.62 -14.99 1.45
N GLY A 101 -4.78 -14.85 0.42
CA GLY A 101 -4.25 -13.57 -0.05
C GLY A 101 -5.35 -12.64 -0.59
N ARG A 102 -6.27 -13.18 -1.40
CA ARG A 102 -7.44 -12.44 -1.91
C ARG A 102 -8.34 -11.92 -0.80
N THR A 103 -8.48 -12.68 0.28
CA THR A 103 -9.25 -12.23 1.45
C THR A 103 -8.60 -11.04 2.12
N VAL A 104 -7.27 -11.03 2.28
CA VAL A 104 -6.52 -9.89 2.84
C VAL A 104 -6.64 -8.66 1.95
N GLU A 105 -6.43 -8.82 0.65
CA GLU A 105 -6.53 -7.73 -0.33
C GLU A 105 -7.93 -7.08 -0.29
N ARG A 106 -8.99 -7.89 -0.29
CA ARG A 106 -10.37 -7.40 -0.22
C ARG A 106 -10.65 -6.63 1.07
N ILE A 107 -10.19 -7.15 2.22
CA ILE A 107 -10.37 -6.50 3.51
C ILE A 107 -9.64 -5.16 3.57
N HIS A 108 -8.42 -5.11 3.04
CA HIS A 108 -7.61 -3.88 3.02
C HIS A 108 -8.22 -2.83 2.08
N ARG A 109 -8.64 -3.23 0.89
CA ARG A 109 -9.35 -2.36 -0.04
C ARG A 109 -10.64 -1.79 0.58
N GLN A 110 -11.47 -2.64 1.18
CA GLN A 110 -12.69 -2.20 1.86
C GLN A 110 -12.40 -1.21 2.99
N PHE A 111 -11.31 -1.41 3.73
CA PHE A 111 -10.89 -0.44 4.75
C PHE A 111 -10.61 0.94 4.14
N HIS A 112 -9.90 1.01 3.01
CA HIS A 112 -9.63 2.28 2.34
C HIS A 112 -10.90 2.94 1.80
N GLU A 113 -11.79 2.16 1.19
CA GLU A 113 -13.08 2.65 0.70
C GLU A 113 -13.91 3.25 1.84
N ASP A 114 -14.08 2.52 2.96
CA ASP A 114 -14.82 2.97 4.14
C ASP A 114 -14.19 4.23 4.76
N LEU A 115 -12.85 4.29 4.83
CA LEU A 115 -12.13 5.44 5.37
C LEU A 115 -12.35 6.69 4.52
N ILE A 116 -12.19 6.57 3.20
CA ILE A 116 -12.37 7.69 2.27
C ILE A 116 -13.83 8.15 2.29
N GLU A 117 -14.80 7.26 2.26
CA GLU A 117 -16.21 7.60 2.34
C GLU A 117 -16.53 8.39 3.63
N HIS A 118 -16.04 7.91 4.78
CA HIS A 118 -16.16 8.62 6.05
C HIS A 118 -15.52 10.02 6.03
N MET A 119 -14.34 10.15 5.44
CA MET A 119 -13.66 11.45 5.31
C MET A 119 -14.44 12.39 4.40
N MET A 120 -14.92 11.90 3.25
CA MET A 120 -15.72 12.70 2.30
C MET A 120 -16.95 13.31 3.00
N VAL A 121 -17.70 12.47 3.74
CA VAL A 121 -18.93 12.90 4.43
C VAL A 121 -18.61 13.79 5.65
N SER A 122 -17.70 13.36 6.52
CA SER A 122 -17.46 14.02 7.81
C SER A 122 -16.70 15.33 7.69
N LEU A 123 -15.82 15.43 6.71
CA LEU A 123 -14.98 16.62 6.47
C LEU A 123 -15.46 17.47 5.28
N ARG A 124 -16.52 17.02 4.58
CA ARG A 124 -17.06 17.67 3.36
C ARG A 124 -15.95 17.97 2.35
N LEU A 125 -15.08 16.96 2.11
CA LEU A 125 -13.90 17.13 1.26
C LEU A 125 -14.25 17.45 -0.20
N ASP A 126 -15.43 17.05 -0.67
CA ASP A 126 -15.97 17.37 -2.00
C ASP A 126 -16.25 18.87 -2.18
N GLU A 127 -16.42 19.62 -1.09
CA GLU A 127 -16.65 21.05 -1.10
C GLU A 127 -15.38 21.88 -0.81
N ASP A 128 -14.27 21.25 -0.40
CA ASP A 128 -13.02 21.93 -0.02
C ASP A 128 -11.92 21.77 -1.08
N GLU A 129 -12.07 22.51 -2.19
CA GLU A 129 -11.07 22.53 -3.26
C GLU A 129 -9.67 22.96 -2.79
N VAL A 130 -9.60 23.81 -1.79
CA VAL A 130 -8.31 24.31 -1.26
C VAL A 130 -7.55 23.19 -0.57
N LEU A 131 -8.25 22.40 0.24
CA LEU A 131 -7.67 21.23 0.90
C LEU A 131 -7.21 20.18 -0.12
N LEU A 132 -8.05 19.84 -1.11
CA LEU A 132 -7.71 18.88 -2.15
C LEU A 132 -6.48 19.30 -2.95
N ARG A 133 -6.40 20.56 -3.36
CA ARG A 133 -5.20 21.11 -4.03
C ARG A 133 -3.97 21.08 -3.16
N SER A 134 -4.12 21.32 -1.84
CA SER A 134 -2.99 21.28 -0.91
C SER A 134 -2.47 19.86 -0.71
N LEU A 135 -3.36 18.87 -0.59
CA LEU A 135 -3.00 17.46 -0.52
C LEU A 135 -2.30 17.00 -1.81
N GLN A 136 -2.79 17.43 -2.98
CA GLN A 136 -2.14 17.11 -4.26
C GLN A 136 -0.72 17.69 -4.33
N LYS A 137 -0.51 18.95 -3.92
CA LYS A 137 0.82 19.57 -3.88
C LYS A 137 1.78 18.82 -2.94
N ILE A 138 1.29 18.32 -1.80
CA ILE A 138 2.11 17.53 -0.87
C ILE A 138 2.51 16.21 -1.53
N LYS A 139 1.57 15.54 -2.20
CA LYS A 139 1.85 14.31 -2.94
C LYS A 139 2.90 14.54 -4.04
N ASP A 140 2.67 15.54 -4.90
CA ASP A 140 3.57 15.87 -6.01
C ASP A 140 4.98 16.19 -5.49
N PHE A 141 5.10 16.94 -4.40
CA PHE A 141 6.37 17.23 -3.75
C PHE A 141 7.14 15.96 -3.35
N PHE A 142 6.46 14.99 -2.74
CA PHE A 142 7.11 13.74 -2.37
C PHE A 142 7.51 12.90 -3.58
N GLU A 143 6.71 12.88 -4.63
CA GLU A 143 7.05 12.19 -5.89
C GLU A 143 8.27 12.82 -6.58
N GLU A 144 8.33 14.17 -6.65
CA GLU A 144 9.42 14.90 -7.30
C GLU A 144 10.74 14.82 -6.51
N GLU A 145 10.69 14.94 -5.17
CA GLU A 145 11.91 15.01 -4.35
C GLU A 145 12.45 13.62 -3.96
N TYR A 146 11.60 12.62 -3.87
CA TYR A 146 11.96 11.31 -3.32
C TYR A 146 11.59 10.12 -4.23
N GLY A 147 10.80 10.31 -5.29
CA GLY A 147 10.34 9.24 -6.17
C GLY A 147 11.45 8.58 -6.99
N GLU A 148 12.53 9.31 -7.32
CA GLU A 148 13.66 8.78 -8.11
C GLU A 148 14.88 8.35 -7.26
N ASN A 149 14.88 8.56 -5.94
CA ASN A 149 16.07 8.43 -5.08
C ASN A 149 15.99 7.29 -4.03
N ILE A 150 15.16 6.29 -4.24
CA ILE A 150 15.19 5.09 -3.38
C ILE A 150 16.02 4.01 -4.13
N GLU A 151 17.36 4.24 -4.18
CA GLU A 151 18.33 3.18 -4.46
C GLU A 151 18.61 2.33 -3.21
#